data_9f455113b067fe96d7e38b87edc4ff37
#
_entry.id   9f455113b067fe96d7e38b87edc4ff37
#
_cell.length_a   1.000
_cell.length_b   1.000
_cell.length_c   1.000
_cell.angle_alpha   90.00
_cell.angle_beta   90.00
_cell.angle_gamma   90.00
#
_symmetry.space_group_name_H-M   'P 1'
#
loop_
_entity.id
_entity.type
_entity.pdbx_description
1 polymer ?
#
loop_
_entity_poly.entity_id
_entity_poly.type
_entity_poly.pdbx_seq_one_letter_code
_entity_poly.pdbx_strand_id
1 'polypeptide(L)'
;VPRFITKTERDTLKCALGGINSYLNFVDEAEDRSDGNVSVPECAMRSWVTTINGVIESIDHRNEERLESIPEHYRGDGFITCDMALAAMLARATRMAMPPMVIFWWANSFKYLWRWAYKGDCKGDLNKAIDCIERFRDWSKNR
;
A
#
# COMPACT_ATOMS: atom_id res chain seq x y z
N VAL A 1 4.25 8.52 -3.94
CA VAL A 1 3.25 7.64 -3.30
C VAL A 1 2.98 6.51 -4.27
N PRO A 2 3.19 5.23 -3.88
CA PRO A 2 2.84 4.11 -4.75
C PRO A 2 1.34 4.15 -5.02
N ARG A 3 0.96 4.26 -6.28
CA ARG A 3 -0.44 4.19 -6.70
C ARG A 3 -0.81 2.71 -6.84
N PHE A 4 -1.49 2.17 -5.88
CA PHE A 4 -1.93 0.76 -5.88
C PHE A 4 -2.99 0.46 -6.95
N ILE A 5 -3.74 1.48 -7.41
CA ILE A 5 -4.73 1.35 -8.48
C ILE A 5 -4.55 2.48 -9.50
N THR A 6 -4.74 2.18 -10.78
CA THR A 6 -4.74 3.18 -11.85
C THR A 6 -6.00 4.06 -11.78
N LYS A 7 -5.96 5.19 -12.49
CA LYS A 7 -7.15 6.04 -12.64
C LYS A 7 -8.32 5.27 -13.25
N THR A 8 -8.05 4.50 -14.31
CA THR A 8 -9.06 3.70 -15.01
C THR A 8 -9.70 2.68 -14.08
N GLU A 9 -8.92 1.93 -13.30
CA GLU A 9 -9.44 0.95 -12.34
C GLU A 9 -10.27 1.61 -11.24
N ARG A 10 -9.84 2.76 -10.75
CA ARG A 10 -10.60 3.54 -9.79
C ARG A 10 -11.94 3.99 -10.38
N ASP A 11 -11.92 4.48 -11.62
CA ASP A 11 -13.13 4.96 -12.29
C ASP A 11 -14.08 3.78 -12.57
N THR A 12 -13.55 2.61 -12.94
CA THR A 12 -14.32 1.37 -13.12
C THR A 12 -14.97 0.91 -11.80
N LEU A 13 -14.21 0.90 -10.69
CA LEU A 13 -14.75 0.59 -9.36
C LEU A 13 -15.82 1.58 -8.92
N LYS A 14 -15.65 2.89 -9.19
CA LYS A 14 -16.66 3.89 -8.90
C LYS A 14 -17.95 3.66 -9.68
N CYS A 15 -17.84 3.29 -10.96
CA CYS A 15 -19.02 2.95 -11.77
C CYS A 15 -19.76 1.73 -11.20
N ALA A 16 -19.04 0.67 -10.83
CA ALA A 16 -19.62 -0.53 -10.23
C ALA A 16 -20.30 -0.20 -8.89
N LEU A 17 -19.64 0.57 -8.02
CA LEU A 17 -20.18 1.01 -6.73
C LEU A 17 -21.39 1.95 -6.94
N GLY A 18 -21.35 2.82 -7.94
CA GLY A 18 -22.47 3.69 -8.31
C GLY A 18 -23.70 2.88 -8.69
N GLY A 19 -23.53 1.81 -9.47
CA GLY A 19 -24.60 0.88 -9.83
C GLY A 19 -25.19 0.18 -8.61
N ILE A 20 -24.34 -0.30 -7.71
CA ILE A 20 -24.77 -0.95 -6.44
C ILE A 20 -25.55 0.05 -5.57
N ASN A 21 -25.04 1.26 -5.39
CA ASN A 21 -25.71 2.30 -4.59
C ASN A 21 -27.07 2.72 -5.17
N SER A 22 -27.14 2.88 -6.51
CA SER A 22 -28.43 3.19 -7.18
C SER A 22 -29.44 2.10 -6.98
N TYR A 23 -28.98 0.83 -6.95
CA TYR A 23 -29.83 -0.30 -6.67
C TYR A 23 -30.30 -0.32 -5.20
N LEU A 24 -29.41 -0.10 -4.23
CA LEU A 24 -29.79 -0.04 -2.81
C LEU A 24 -30.81 1.05 -2.57
N ASN A 25 -30.64 2.24 -3.14
CA ASN A 25 -31.63 3.33 -3.07
C ASN A 25 -32.98 2.93 -3.67
N PHE A 26 -32.97 2.17 -4.77
CA PHE A 26 -34.21 1.68 -5.38
C PHE A 26 -34.93 0.65 -4.48
N VAL A 27 -34.16 -0.22 -3.78
CA VAL A 27 -34.72 -1.18 -2.80
C VAL A 27 -35.37 -0.42 -1.65
N ASP A 28 -34.65 0.54 -1.05
CA ASP A 28 -35.16 1.34 0.06
C ASP A 28 -36.47 2.08 -0.31
N GLU A 29 -36.52 2.68 -1.51
CA GLU A 29 -37.74 3.34 -2.02
C GLU A 29 -38.89 2.36 -2.30
N ALA A 30 -38.58 1.09 -2.62
CA ALA A 30 -39.58 0.06 -2.87
C ALA A 30 -40.14 -0.57 -1.59
N GLU A 31 -39.32 -0.71 -0.55
CA GLU A 31 -39.79 -1.15 0.78
C GLU A 31 -40.79 -0.16 1.37
N ASP A 32 -40.63 1.14 1.14
CA ASP A 32 -41.55 2.19 1.56
C ASP A 32 -42.92 2.12 0.84
N ARG A 33 -42.99 1.45 -0.33
CA ARG A 33 -44.21 1.30 -1.16
C ARG A 33 -45.00 0.01 -0.90
N SER A 34 -44.70 -0.78 0.11
CA SER A 34 -45.41 -2.01 0.55
C SER A 34 -45.51 -3.19 -0.45
N ASP A 35 -44.84 -3.15 -1.57
CA ASP A 35 -44.86 -4.22 -2.59
C ASP A 35 -43.66 -5.18 -2.55
N GLY A 36 -43.08 -5.37 -1.46
CA GLY A 36 -42.11 -6.38 -0.96
C GLY A 36 -41.31 -7.30 -1.89
N ASN A 37 -41.28 -7.06 -3.19
CA ASN A 37 -40.60 -7.91 -4.17
C ASN A 37 -39.77 -7.11 -5.18
N VAL A 38 -38.68 -6.50 -4.71
CA VAL A 38 -37.73 -5.85 -5.60
C VAL A 38 -36.70 -6.88 -6.03
N SER A 39 -36.85 -7.43 -7.23
CA SER A 39 -35.82 -8.26 -7.82
C SER A 39 -34.84 -7.43 -8.65
N VAL A 40 -33.57 -7.42 -8.25
CA VAL A 40 -32.51 -6.99 -9.17
C VAL A 40 -32.52 -7.94 -10.36
N PRO A 41 -32.43 -7.42 -11.58
CA PRO A 41 -32.10 -8.28 -12.69
C PRO A 41 -30.78 -8.99 -12.39
N GLU A 42 -30.82 -10.31 -12.32
CA GLU A 42 -29.64 -11.17 -12.05
C GLU A 42 -28.46 -10.81 -12.97
N CYS A 43 -28.74 -10.39 -14.20
CA CYS A 43 -27.75 -9.92 -15.17
C CYS A 43 -27.01 -8.66 -14.69
N ALA A 44 -27.65 -7.73 -13.99
CA ALA A 44 -26.97 -6.53 -13.47
C ALA A 44 -26.03 -6.87 -12.34
N MET A 45 -26.43 -7.71 -11.40
CA MET A 45 -25.56 -8.21 -10.33
C MET A 45 -24.36 -8.99 -10.87
N ARG A 46 -24.58 -9.90 -11.80
CA ARG A 46 -23.49 -10.64 -12.46
C ARG A 46 -22.50 -9.70 -13.16
N SER A 47 -23.00 -8.68 -13.86
CA SER A 47 -22.15 -7.66 -14.51
C SER A 47 -21.27 -6.91 -13.49
N TRP A 48 -21.84 -6.48 -12.37
CA TRP A 48 -21.06 -5.78 -11.31
C TRP A 48 -20.02 -6.67 -10.68
N VAL A 49 -20.37 -7.92 -10.34
CA VAL A 49 -19.43 -8.89 -9.77
C VAL A 49 -18.29 -9.18 -10.75
N THR A 50 -18.60 -9.39 -12.04
CA THR A 50 -17.58 -9.62 -13.07
C THR A 50 -16.63 -8.42 -13.20
N THR A 51 -17.18 -7.21 -13.19
CA THR A 51 -16.39 -5.96 -13.27
C THR A 51 -15.46 -5.81 -12.06
N ILE A 52 -15.97 -6.04 -10.85
CA ILE A 52 -15.18 -5.95 -9.62
C ILE A 52 -14.08 -7.00 -9.60
N ASN A 53 -14.39 -8.25 -9.95
CA ASN A 53 -13.40 -9.33 -9.99
C ASN A 53 -12.30 -9.04 -11.03
N GLY A 54 -12.64 -8.56 -12.22
CA GLY A 54 -11.65 -8.19 -13.23
C GLY A 54 -10.69 -7.07 -12.76
N VAL A 55 -11.19 -6.12 -11.98
CA VAL A 55 -10.33 -5.07 -11.38
C VAL A 55 -9.43 -5.67 -10.30
N ILE A 56 -9.96 -6.55 -9.44
CA ILE A 56 -9.18 -7.23 -8.39
C ILE A 56 -8.05 -8.04 -9.03
N GLU A 57 -8.35 -8.89 -10.02
CA GLU A 57 -7.35 -9.70 -10.73
C GLU A 57 -6.26 -8.84 -11.37
N SER A 58 -6.64 -7.71 -11.99
CA SER A 58 -5.69 -6.76 -12.58
C SER A 58 -4.77 -6.10 -11.54
N ILE A 59 -5.29 -5.82 -10.33
CA ILE A 59 -4.51 -5.28 -9.22
C ILE A 59 -3.53 -6.35 -8.69
N ASP A 60 -4.00 -7.57 -8.51
CA ASP A 60 -3.21 -8.69 -7.98
C ASP A 60 -2.05 -9.02 -8.93
N HIS A 61 -2.33 -9.17 -10.22
CA HIS A 61 -1.29 -9.45 -11.23
C HIS A 61 -0.19 -8.36 -11.23
N ARG A 62 -0.55 -7.09 -11.16
CA ARG A 62 0.45 -6.01 -11.09
C ARG A 62 1.24 -5.99 -9.79
N ASN A 63 0.61 -6.38 -8.70
CA ASN A 63 1.31 -6.51 -7.42
C ASN A 63 2.32 -7.65 -7.47
N GLU A 64 1.98 -8.78 -8.08
CA GLU A 64 2.89 -9.91 -8.29
C GLU A 64 4.08 -9.52 -9.16
N GLU A 65 3.86 -8.94 -10.35
CA GLU A 65 4.94 -8.45 -11.22
C GLU A 65 5.86 -7.45 -10.52
N ARG A 66 5.27 -6.53 -9.74
CA ARG A 66 6.04 -5.56 -8.97
C ARG A 66 6.88 -6.24 -7.90
N LEU A 67 6.33 -7.21 -7.18
CA LEU A 67 7.04 -7.94 -6.14
C LEU A 67 8.17 -8.78 -6.70
N GLU A 68 8.00 -9.39 -7.87
CA GLU A 68 9.06 -10.14 -8.55
C GLU A 68 10.28 -9.28 -8.90
N SER A 69 10.07 -8.01 -9.25
CA SER A 69 11.15 -7.07 -9.54
C SER A 69 11.91 -6.59 -8.30
N ILE A 70 11.37 -6.80 -7.09
CA ILE A 70 11.98 -6.37 -5.83
C ILE A 70 12.81 -7.53 -5.25
N PRO A 71 14.08 -7.33 -4.88
CA PRO A 71 14.86 -8.36 -4.19
C PRO A 71 14.14 -8.87 -2.93
N GLU A 72 14.18 -10.18 -2.70
CA GLU A 72 13.41 -10.86 -1.64
C GLU A 72 13.54 -10.19 -0.26
N HIS A 73 14.76 -9.82 0.12
CA HIS A 73 15.03 -9.16 1.39
C HIS A 73 14.46 -7.73 1.54
N TYR A 74 13.79 -7.20 0.51
CA TYR A 74 13.06 -5.93 0.55
C TYR A 74 11.56 -6.09 0.39
N ARG A 75 11.04 -7.28 0.09
CA ARG A 75 9.61 -7.52 -0.19
C ARG A 75 8.71 -7.38 1.03
N GLY A 76 9.23 -7.64 2.24
CA GLY A 76 8.43 -7.67 3.46
C GLY A 76 7.40 -8.81 3.41
N ASP A 77 6.17 -8.50 3.79
CA ASP A 77 5.03 -9.43 3.76
C ASP A 77 4.30 -9.46 2.39
N GLY A 78 4.83 -8.75 1.39
CA GLY A 78 4.20 -8.60 0.08
C GLY A 78 3.26 -7.39 -0.03
N PHE A 79 2.72 -6.88 1.07
CA PHE A 79 1.91 -5.67 1.11
C PHE A 79 2.76 -4.42 1.37
N ILE A 80 3.65 -4.49 2.35
CA ILE A 80 4.54 -3.40 2.73
C ILE A 80 5.97 -3.80 2.39
N THR A 81 6.53 -3.16 1.37
CA THR A 81 7.95 -3.32 1.01
C THR A 81 8.83 -2.36 1.81
N CYS A 82 10.13 -2.65 1.86
CA CYS A 82 11.11 -1.79 2.54
C CYS A 82 11.02 -0.33 2.06
N ASP A 83 10.87 -0.10 0.76
CA ASP A 83 10.81 1.25 0.18
C ASP A 83 9.53 2.00 0.59
N MET A 84 8.41 1.30 0.71
CA MET A 84 7.15 1.88 1.18
C MET A 84 7.24 2.29 2.65
N ALA A 85 7.76 1.40 3.49
CA ALA A 85 7.96 1.67 4.91
C ALA A 85 8.97 2.81 5.11
N LEU A 86 10.06 2.81 4.33
CA LEU A 86 11.07 3.86 4.34
C LEU A 86 10.50 5.20 3.90
N ALA A 87 9.71 5.24 2.83
CA ALA A 87 9.04 6.46 2.35
C ALA A 87 8.08 7.02 3.41
N ALA A 88 7.30 6.17 4.07
CA ALA A 88 6.41 6.57 5.15
C ALA A 88 7.19 7.13 6.36
N MET A 89 8.28 6.48 6.75
CA MET A 89 9.15 6.92 7.83
C MET A 89 9.79 8.29 7.52
N LEU A 90 10.26 8.50 6.29
CA LEU A 90 10.93 9.73 5.88
C LEU A 90 9.98 10.88 5.52
N ALA A 91 8.68 10.64 5.42
CA ALA A 91 7.69 11.66 5.07
C ALA A 91 7.71 12.88 6.00
N ARG A 92 8.13 12.71 7.26
CA ARG A 92 8.28 13.80 8.24
C ARG A 92 9.65 14.48 8.20
N ALA A 93 10.68 13.83 7.64
CA ALA A 93 12.05 14.36 7.61
C ALA A 93 12.14 15.72 6.92
N THR A 94 11.41 15.90 5.82
CA THR A 94 11.33 17.16 5.08
C THR A 94 10.73 18.29 5.93
N ARG A 95 9.72 17.98 6.74
CA ARG A 95 9.08 18.96 7.65
C ARG A 95 9.97 19.34 8.82
N MET A 96 10.87 18.45 9.22
CA MET A 96 11.80 18.67 10.34
C MET A 96 13.07 19.40 9.91
N ALA A 97 13.23 19.77 8.64
CA ALA A 97 14.43 20.41 8.07
C ALA A 97 15.73 19.68 8.46
N MET A 98 15.71 18.34 8.44
CA MET A 98 16.87 17.52 8.79
C MET A 98 17.95 17.65 7.71
N PRO A 99 19.24 17.74 8.10
CA PRO A 99 20.34 17.73 7.13
C PRO A 99 20.33 16.45 6.29
N PRO A 100 20.68 16.50 4.98
CA PRO A 100 20.66 15.34 4.10
C PRO A 100 21.45 14.14 4.62
N MET A 101 22.60 14.36 5.23
CA MET A 101 23.41 13.28 5.81
C MET A 101 22.74 12.59 7.00
N VAL A 102 21.95 13.31 7.78
CA VAL A 102 21.19 12.75 8.91
C VAL A 102 20.05 11.88 8.37
N ILE A 103 19.35 12.36 7.33
CA ILE A 103 18.34 11.57 6.61
C ILE A 103 18.96 10.29 6.03
N PHE A 104 20.16 10.40 5.43
CA PHE A 104 20.89 9.26 4.88
C PHE A 104 21.22 8.20 5.96
N TRP A 105 21.74 8.60 7.13
CA TRP A 105 22.04 7.67 8.22
C TRP A 105 20.77 7.04 8.77
N TRP A 106 19.72 7.83 8.98
CA TRP A 106 18.42 7.32 9.44
C TRP A 106 17.82 6.31 8.47
N ALA A 107 17.79 6.64 7.18
CA ALA A 107 17.28 5.75 6.15
C ALA A 107 18.08 4.44 6.05
N ASN A 108 19.43 4.52 6.11
CA ASN A 108 20.28 3.33 6.03
C ASN A 108 20.17 2.46 7.28
N SER A 109 20.04 3.03 8.47
CA SER A 109 19.82 2.23 9.68
C SER A 109 18.55 1.39 9.57
N PHE A 110 17.45 1.99 9.10
CA PHE A 110 16.19 1.28 8.85
C PHE A 110 16.36 0.18 7.81
N LYS A 111 16.97 0.49 6.66
CA LYS A 111 17.21 -0.48 5.58
C LYS A 111 18.02 -1.69 6.06
N TYR A 112 19.06 -1.48 6.86
CA TYR A 112 19.88 -2.58 7.40
C TYR A 112 19.11 -3.42 8.40
N LEU A 113 18.31 -2.80 9.28
CA LEU A 113 17.42 -3.51 10.20
C LEU A 113 16.30 -4.25 9.49
N TRP A 114 15.79 -3.73 8.38
CA TRP A 114 14.76 -4.42 7.60
C TRP A 114 15.25 -5.74 7.02
N ARG A 115 16.46 -5.76 6.46
CA ARG A 115 16.97 -6.90 5.66
C ARG A 115 17.89 -7.85 6.42
N TRP A 116 18.28 -7.52 7.66
CA TRP A 116 19.31 -8.26 8.41
C TRP A 116 19.05 -9.76 8.49
N ALA A 117 17.77 -10.17 8.64
CA ALA A 117 17.38 -11.59 8.79
C ALA A 117 17.34 -12.34 7.45
N TYR A 118 17.30 -11.64 6.31
CA TYR A 118 17.01 -12.26 5.02
C TYR A 118 18.21 -12.27 4.07
N LYS A 119 19.25 -11.47 4.32
CA LYS A 119 20.34 -11.29 3.37
C LYS A 119 21.55 -12.21 3.56
N GLY A 120 21.56 -13.06 4.56
CA GLY A 120 22.68 -14.00 4.81
C GLY A 120 23.88 -13.40 5.56
N ASP A 121 24.09 -12.07 5.56
CA ASP A 121 25.12 -11.37 6.36
C ASP A 121 24.47 -10.63 7.53
N CYS A 122 23.80 -11.38 8.42
CA CYS A 122 23.05 -10.82 9.55
C CYS A 122 23.92 -9.92 10.44
N LYS A 123 25.14 -10.38 10.77
CA LYS A 123 26.07 -9.65 11.65
C LYS A 123 26.56 -8.36 10.98
N GLY A 124 26.90 -8.43 9.69
CA GLY A 124 27.36 -7.28 8.92
C GLY A 124 26.29 -6.20 8.79
N ASP A 125 25.04 -6.58 8.53
CA ASP A 125 23.94 -5.61 8.42
C ASP A 125 23.58 -5.00 9.79
N LEU A 126 23.62 -5.77 10.88
CA LEU A 126 23.44 -5.23 12.23
C LEU A 126 24.54 -4.23 12.62
N ASN A 127 25.80 -4.52 12.32
CA ASN A 127 26.92 -3.60 12.59
C ASN A 127 26.76 -2.29 11.80
N LYS A 128 26.36 -2.37 10.52
CA LYS A 128 26.07 -1.18 9.69
C LYS A 128 24.89 -0.39 10.23
N ALA A 129 23.85 -1.05 10.75
CA ALA A 129 22.72 -0.38 11.37
C ALA A 129 23.17 0.39 12.62
N ILE A 130 23.98 -0.24 13.49
CA ILE A 130 24.53 0.38 14.69
C ILE A 130 25.36 1.62 14.34
N ASP A 131 26.29 1.51 13.39
CA ASP A 131 27.13 2.65 12.95
C ASP A 131 26.25 3.83 12.45
N CYS A 132 25.23 3.56 11.67
CA CYS A 132 24.31 4.59 11.22
C CYS A 132 23.49 5.22 12.38
N ILE A 133 23.04 4.40 13.33
CA ILE A 133 22.30 4.86 14.52
C ILE A 133 23.20 5.72 15.40
N GLU A 134 24.45 5.35 15.62
CA GLU A 134 25.38 6.12 16.42
C GLU A 134 25.65 7.51 15.85
N ARG A 135 25.88 7.61 14.52
CA ARG A 135 26.03 8.89 13.83
C ARG A 135 24.79 9.77 13.94
N PHE A 136 23.60 9.17 13.78
CA PHE A 136 22.33 9.86 13.95
C PHE A 136 22.13 10.32 15.39
N ARG A 137 22.45 9.49 16.39
CA ARG A 137 22.38 9.81 17.82
C ARG A 137 23.31 10.97 18.17
N ASP A 138 24.56 10.95 17.66
CA ASP A 138 25.53 11.98 17.99
C ASP A 138 25.13 13.34 17.41
N TRP A 139 24.56 13.37 16.22
CA TRP A 139 23.94 14.58 15.69
C TRP A 139 22.79 15.06 16.59
N SER A 140 21.93 14.17 17.09
CA SER A 140 20.77 14.56 17.92
C SER A 140 21.14 15.15 19.28
N LYS A 141 22.31 14.78 19.84
CA LYS A 141 22.81 15.35 21.11
C LYS A 141 23.28 16.80 20.99
N ASN A 142 23.61 17.22 19.78
CA ASN A 142 24.14 18.56 19.52
C ASN A 142 23.06 19.54 19.00
N ARG A 143 21.80 19.18 19.16
CA ARG A 143 20.64 19.97 18.74
C ARG A 143 19.89 20.51 19.97
#